data_8f1d456432bcc5455373a223b996aaa7
#
_entry.id   8f1d456432bcc5455373a223b996aaa7
#
_cell.length_a   1.000
_cell.length_b   1.000
_cell.length_c   1.000
_cell.angle_alpha   90.00
_cell.angle_beta   90.00
_cell.angle_gamma   90.00
#
_symmetry.space_group_name_H-M   'P 1'
#
loop_
_entity.id
_entity.type
_entity.pdbx_description
1 polymer ?
#
loop_
_entity_poly.entity_id
_entity_poly.type
_entity_poly.pdbx_seq_one_letter_code
_entity_poly.pdbx_strand_id
1 'polypeptide(L)'
;MDIRQIHTDLIPIIQQDMAVLGMAYPVNEVGYIYERLSELFQALSICHLLERLDTGSFRENLVRSGFARQFFLKKSLESGILDDRRLAISRTEAFLDALVSGYTPLWVSIDRFQPKQWHPDWEYEDDFAYFLFLHTLSVHSNETSVSKKLKSIMDRFEASLEGQQATRFQICQSLLDKDVAGFQDSLHQLMDELEQKNETRKARFLEPDPSQLVFWTRSFVSIEGLALLKVSELLGMDVEDEFSLCPPSARLIETGRPFVDIFVELDAVLD
;
A
#
# COMPACT_ATOMS: atom_id res chain seq x y z
N MET A 1 -21.73 -6.45 -5.20
CA MET A 1 -21.82 -6.35 -3.72
C MET A 1 -22.03 -4.89 -3.35
N ASP A 2 -22.90 -4.57 -2.41
CA ASP A 2 -23.15 -3.18 -1.97
C ASP A 2 -22.05 -2.75 -0.99
N ILE A 3 -21.49 -1.55 -1.15
CA ILE A 3 -20.42 -1.00 -0.32
C ILE A 3 -20.82 -0.90 1.17
N ARG A 4 -22.10 -0.64 1.46
CA ARG A 4 -22.63 -0.60 2.84
C ARG A 4 -22.62 -1.97 3.51
N GLN A 5 -22.90 -3.02 2.74
CA GLN A 5 -22.82 -4.38 3.25
C GLN A 5 -21.38 -4.75 3.53
N ILE A 6 -20.45 -4.43 2.61
CA ILE A 6 -19.01 -4.64 2.83
C ILE A 6 -18.56 -3.93 4.10
N HIS A 7 -18.91 -2.66 4.29
CA HIS A 7 -18.58 -1.88 5.48
C HIS A 7 -19.05 -2.58 6.77
N THR A 8 -20.31 -3.05 6.77
CA THR A 8 -20.89 -3.74 7.94
C THR A 8 -20.17 -5.04 8.25
N ASP A 9 -19.78 -5.80 7.22
CA ASP A 9 -19.15 -7.11 7.37
C ASP A 9 -17.66 -7.02 7.77
N LEU A 10 -16.96 -5.92 7.44
CA LEU A 10 -15.55 -5.71 7.81
C LEU A 10 -15.35 -5.50 9.32
N ILE A 11 -16.25 -4.76 9.98
CA ILE A 11 -16.09 -4.34 11.38
C ILE A 11 -15.91 -5.53 12.34
N PRO A 12 -16.77 -6.57 12.35
CA PRO A 12 -16.60 -7.69 13.25
C PRO A 12 -15.34 -8.50 12.99
N ILE A 13 -14.88 -8.58 11.73
CA ILE A 13 -13.64 -9.28 11.37
C ILE A 13 -12.44 -8.53 11.95
N ILE A 14 -12.38 -7.21 11.79
CA ILE A 14 -11.32 -6.37 12.37
C ILE A 14 -11.31 -6.50 13.91
N GLN A 15 -12.48 -6.44 14.55
CA GLN A 15 -12.59 -6.58 16.01
C GLN A 15 -12.09 -7.95 16.50
N GLN A 16 -12.41 -9.02 15.78
CA GLN A 16 -11.93 -10.36 16.09
C GLN A 16 -10.40 -10.44 15.96
N ASP A 17 -9.82 -9.90 14.90
CA ASP A 17 -8.37 -9.91 14.68
C ASP A 17 -7.63 -9.11 15.73
N MET A 18 -8.12 -7.92 16.05
CA MET A 18 -7.57 -7.09 17.14
C MET A 18 -7.63 -7.80 18.50
N ALA A 19 -8.73 -8.52 18.78
CA ALA A 19 -8.85 -9.30 20.03
C ALA A 19 -7.81 -10.43 20.10
N VAL A 20 -7.51 -11.09 18.96
CA VAL A 20 -6.47 -12.15 18.93
C VAL A 20 -5.08 -11.55 19.17
N LEU A 21 -4.76 -10.39 18.60
CA LEU A 21 -3.48 -9.72 18.86
C LEU A 21 -3.31 -9.34 20.33
N GLY A 22 -4.40 -8.99 21.03
CA GLY A 22 -4.40 -8.71 22.47
C GLY A 22 -4.11 -9.93 23.36
N MET A 23 -4.02 -11.14 22.80
CA MET A 23 -3.70 -12.38 23.54
C MET A 23 -2.19 -12.68 23.65
N ALA A 24 -1.33 -11.75 23.26
CA ALA A 24 0.13 -11.82 23.39
C ALA A 24 0.80 -13.06 22.75
N TYR A 25 0.33 -13.48 21.59
CA TYR A 25 0.99 -14.52 20.82
C TYR A 25 2.31 -14.07 20.21
N PRO A 26 3.29 -14.97 20.01
CA PRO A 26 4.53 -14.66 19.28
C PRO A 26 4.23 -14.14 17.88
N VAL A 27 4.99 -13.13 17.42
CA VAL A 27 4.72 -12.44 16.14
C VAL A 27 4.76 -13.36 14.92
N ASN A 28 5.60 -14.40 14.93
CA ASN A 28 5.63 -15.40 13.86
C ASN A 28 4.34 -16.22 13.73
N GLU A 29 3.60 -16.41 14.84
CA GLU A 29 2.34 -17.12 14.83
C GLU A 29 1.17 -16.24 14.37
N VAL A 30 1.22 -14.93 14.67
CA VAL A 30 0.15 -13.97 14.35
C VAL A 30 0.47 -13.01 13.19
N GLY A 31 1.62 -13.17 12.54
CA GLY A 31 2.02 -12.30 11.43
C GLY A 31 0.99 -12.19 10.30
N TYR A 32 0.24 -13.26 10.04
CA TYR A 32 -0.85 -13.26 9.07
C TYR A 32 -2.03 -12.36 9.48
N ILE A 33 -2.22 -12.13 10.79
CA ILE A 33 -3.27 -11.24 11.30
C ILE A 33 -2.89 -9.78 11.04
N TYR A 34 -1.61 -9.40 11.23
CA TYR A 34 -1.17 -8.05 10.88
C TYR A 34 -1.30 -7.76 9.39
N GLU A 35 -0.94 -8.73 8.53
CA GLU A 35 -1.14 -8.63 7.08
C GLU A 35 -2.62 -8.45 6.75
N ARG A 36 -3.49 -9.29 7.29
CA ARG A 36 -4.95 -9.22 7.09
C ARG A 36 -5.54 -7.92 7.63
N LEU A 37 -5.14 -7.46 8.81
CA LEU A 37 -5.60 -6.19 9.38
C LEU A 37 -5.21 -5.00 8.50
N SER A 38 -4.00 -5.00 7.93
CA SER A 38 -3.61 -3.97 6.97
C SER A 38 -4.58 -3.93 5.79
N GLU A 39 -4.90 -5.07 5.19
CA GLU A 39 -5.85 -5.16 4.07
C GLU A 39 -7.29 -4.77 4.47
N LEU A 40 -7.74 -5.17 5.66
CA LEU A 40 -9.08 -4.86 6.16
C LEU A 40 -9.24 -3.37 6.48
N PHE A 41 -8.22 -2.73 7.08
CA PHE A 41 -8.25 -1.27 7.30
C PHE A 41 -8.22 -0.49 5.98
N GLN A 42 -7.45 -0.94 4.98
CA GLN A 42 -7.50 -0.37 3.64
C GLN A 42 -8.92 -0.50 3.05
N ALA A 43 -9.53 -1.67 3.13
CA ALA A 43 -10.90 -1.89 2.66
C ALA A 43 -11.91 -1.00 3.39
N LEU A 44 -11.80 -0.89 4.71
CA LEU A 44 -12.65 -0.03 5.53
C LEU A 44 -12.48 1.46 5.16
N SER A 45 -11.25 1.90 4.85
CA SER A 45 -10.98 3.27 4.39
C SER A 45 -11.77 3.59 3.12
N ILE A 46 -11.73 2.69 2.14
CA ILE A 46 -12.44 2.84 0.87
C ILE A 46 -13.96 2.88 1.09
N CYS A 47 -14.49 2.06 2.01
CA CYS A 47 -15.91 2.11 2.37
C CYS A 47 -16.33 3.49 2.89
N HIS A 48 -15.57 4.09 3.82
CA HIS A 48 -15.84 5.43 4.33
C HIS A 48 -15.83 6.49 3.24
N LEU A 49 -14.88 6.42 2.31
CA LEU A 49 -14.79 7.34 1.18
C LEU A 49 -16.02 7.25 0.27
N LEU A 50 -16.39 6.03 -0.12
CA LEU A 50 -17.45 5.81 -1.12
C LEU A 50 -18.86 5.96 -0.55
N GLU A 51 -19.07 5.58 0.71
CA GLU A 51 -20.40 5.65 1.34
C GLU A 51 -20.77 7.08 1.75
N ARG A 52 -19.81 7.85 2.26
CA ARG A 52 -20.09 9.13 2.95
C ARG A 52 -19.22 10.30 2.49
N LEU A 53 -18.29 10.09 1.56
CA LEU A 53 -17.24 11.04 1.22
C LEU A 53 -16.43 11.47 2.48
N ASP A 54 -16.33 10.57 3.48
CA ASP A 54 -15.60 10.82 4.72
C ASP A 54 -14.10 10.63 4.51
N THR A 55 -13.44 11.69 4.05
CA THR A 55 -12.00 11.72 3.79
C THR A 55 -11.18 11.62 5.07
N GLY A 56 -11.73 12.04 6.21
CA GLY A 56 -11.09 11.92 7.52
C GLY A 56 -10.96 10.46 7.95
N SER A 57 -12.06 9.70 7.95
CA SER A 57 -12.05 8.26 8.26
C SER A 57 -11.33 7.45 7.19
N PHE A 58 -11.39 7.84 5.90
CA PHE A 58 -10.59 7.25 4.84
C PHE A 58 -9.10 7.30 5.21
N ARG A 59 -8.59 8.49 5.50
CA ARG A 59 -7.21 8.73 5.88
C ARG A 59 -6.80 7.98 7.15
N GLU A 60 -7.66 8.02 8.19
CA GLU A 60 -7.38 7.38 9.47
C GLU A 60 -7.20 5.86 9.33
N ASN A 61 -8.05 5.20 8.55
CA ASN A 61 -7.95 3.76 8.33
C ASN A 61 -6.75 3.38 7.45
N LEU A 62 -6.33 4.22 6.49
CA LEU A 62 -5.06 4.02 5.78
C LEU A 62 -3.84 4.12 6.72
N VAL A 63 -3.89 5.04 7.69
CA VAL A 63 -2.85 5.12 8.74
C VAL A 63 -2.84 3.86 9.61
N ARG A 64 -4.01 3.33 9.99
CA ARG A 64 -4.10 2.07 10.75
C ARG A 64 -3.56 0.88 9.97
N SER A 65 -3.82 0.82 8.66
CA SER A 65 -3.20 -0.17 7.77
C SER A 65 -1.68 -0.11 7.83
N GLY A 66 -1.12 1.09 7.68
CA GLY A 66 0.33 1.31 7.77
C GLY A 66 0.91 0.95 9.15
N PHE A 67 0.23 1.27 10.25
CA PHE A 67 0.66 0.87 11.60
C PHE A 67 0.68 -0.64 11.80
N ALA A 68 -0.31 -1.38 11.25
CA ALA A 68 -0.28 -2.84 11.29
C ALA A 68 1.00 -3.40 10.67
N ARG A 69 1.39 -2.88 9.50
CA ARG A 69 2.63 -3.26 8.83
C ARG A 69 3.87 -2.86 9.63
N GLN A 70 3.94 -1.62 10.07
CA GLN A 70 5.06 -1.10 10.85
C GLN A 70 5.31 -1.94 12.10
N PHE A 71 4.24 -2.24 12.86
CA PHE A 71 4.31 -3.04 14.07
C PHE A 71 4.84 -4.45 13.78
N PHE A 72 4.29 -5.12 12.77
CA PHE A 72 4.77 -6.44 12.34
C PHE A 72 6.26 -6.43 11.99
N LEU A 73 6.70 -5.48 11.18
CA LEU A 73 8.11 -5.37 10.77
C LEU A 73 9.04 -5.13 11.96
N LYS A 74 8.67 -4.19 12.83
CA LYS A 74 9.42 -3.85 14.05
C LYS A 74 9.55 -5.07 14.96
N LYS A 75 8.44 -5.73 15.30
CA LYS A 75 8.42 -6.92 16.18
C LYS A 75 9.15 -8.12 15.57
N SER A 76 9.06 -8.33 14.27
CA SER A 76 9.82 -9.38 13.59
C SER A 76 11.32 -9.15 13.71
N LEU A 77 11.77 -7.91 13.52
CA LEU A 77 13.18 -7.53 13.65
C LEU A 77 13.67 -7.70 15.10
N GLU A 78 12.90 -7.21 16.10
CA GLU A 78 13.21 -7.33 17.52
C GLU A 78 13.29 -8.79 17.98
N SER A 79 12.46 -9.67 17.40
CA SER A 79 12.44 -11.11 17.67
C SER A 79 13.45 -11.92 16.85
N GLY A 80 14.25 -11.27 15.99
CA GLY A 80 15.22 -11.94 15.13
C GLY A 80 14.60 -12.81 14.03
N ILE A 81 13.33 -12.58 13.68
CA ILE A 81 12.64 -13.30 12.61
C ILE A 81 13.02 -12.64 11.28
N LEU A 82 13.87 -13.34 10.51
CA LEU A 82 14.36 -12.83 9.21
C LEU A 82 13.95 -13.73 8.04
N ASP A 83 13.39 -14.90 8.32
CA ASP A 83 12.96 -15.89 7.33
C ASP A 83 11.43 -16.05 7.36
N ASP A 84 10.72 -15.00 6.94
CA ASP A 84 9.27 -14.99 6.83
C ASP A 84 8.87 -14.28 5.54
N ARG A 85 8.20 -14.99 4.63
CA ARG A 85 7.74 -14.43 3.34
C ARG A 85 6.87 -13.17 3.48
N ARG A 86 6.26 -12.97 4.65
CA ARG A 86 5.47 -11.77 4.96
C ARG A 86 6.34 -10.52 5.11
N LEU A 87 7.67 -10.69 5.23
CA LEU A 87 8.63 -9.59 5.23
C LEU A 87 8.94 -9.06 3.82
N ALA A 88 8.52 -9.75 2.76
CA ALA A 88 8.73 -9.29 1.39
C ALA A 88 8.15 -7.87 1.19
N ILE A 89 8.88 -7.04 0.46
CA ILE A 89 8.52 -5.61 0.28
C ILE A 89 7.24 -5.44 -0.55
N SER A 90 7.00 -6.35 -1.49
CA SER A 90 5.81 -6.33 -2.36
C SER A 90 4.58 -7.01 -1.75
N ARG A 91 4.71 -7.56 -0.54
CA ARG A 91 3.68 -8.43 0.05
C ARG A 91 2.39 -7.70 0.41
N THR A 92 2.48 -6.45 0.84
CA THR A 92 1.30 -5.64 1.21
C THR A 92 1.40 -4.23 0.64
N GLU A 93 0.24 -3.61 0.43
CA GLU A 93 0.14 -2.22 -0.02
C GLU A 93 0.24 -1.21 1.13
N ALA A 94 0.53 -1.64 2.35
CA ALA A 94 0.52 -0.78 3.55
C ALA A 94 1.47 0.42 3.48
N PHE A 95 2.57 0.31 2.74
CA PHE A 95 3.43 1.45 2.45
C PHE A 95 2.73 2.47 1.54
N LEU A 96 1.99 2.00 0.56
CA LEU A 96 1.18 2.84 -0.34
C LEU A 96 0.03 3.50 0.44
N ASP A 97 -0.62 2.75 1.36
CA ASP A 97 -1.63 3.31 2.27
C ASP A 97 -1.07 4.47 3.09
N ALA A 98 0.12 4.29 3.65
CA ALA A 98 0.81 5.32 4.41
C ALA A 98 1.13 6.56 3.54
N LEU A 99 1.57 6.38 2.30
CA LEU A 99 1.80 7.47 1.34
C LEU A 99 0.51 8.24 1.05
N VAL A 100 -0.58 7.54 0.68
CA VAL A 100 -1.89 8.14 0.38
C VAL A 100 -2.42 8.89 1.60
N SER A 101 -2.22 8.38 2.82
CA SER A 101 -2.63 9.07 4.04
C SER A 101 -1.92 10.40 4.27
N GLY A 102 -0.79 10.65 3.62
CA GLY A 102 0.04 11.85 3.83
C GLY A 102 0.74 11.91 5.21
N TYR A 103 0.74 10.83 5.99
CA TYR A 103 1.39 10.78 7.31
C TYR A 103 2.86 10.37 7.20
N THR A 104 3.74 11.33 6.88
CA THR A 104 5.17 11.14 6.62
C THR A 104 5.90 10.27 7.65
N PRO A 105 5.72 10.45 8.98
CA PRO A 105 6.44 9.62 9.94
C PRO A 105 6.21 8.12 9.75
N LEU A 106 5.02 7.73 9.26
CA LEU A 106 4.63 6.34 9.12
C LEU A 106 5.36 5.65 7.95
N TRP A 107 5.30 6.23 6.73
CA TRP A 107 5.98 5.58 5.60
C TRP A 107 7.50 5.60 5.74
N VAL A 108 8.07 6.62 6.38
CA VAL A 108 9.51 6.65 6.73
C VAL A 108 9.85 5.53 7.72
N SER A 109 8.98 5.29 8.71
CA SER A 109 9.18 4.22 9.68
C SER A 109 9.02 2.83 9.05
N ILE A 110 8.01 2.63 8.18
CA ILE A 110 7.86 1.38 7.42
C ILE A 110 9.12 1.11 6.60
N ASP A 111 9.61 2.11 5.84
CA ASP A 111 10.84 1.98 5.05
C ASP A 111 12.06 1.60 5.89
N ARG A 112 12.17 2.18 7.10
CA ARG A 112 13.27 1.90 8.03
C ARG A 112 13.32 0.45 8.47
N PHE A 113 12.18 -0.18 8.75
CA PHE A 113 12.09 -1.55 9.24
C PHE A 113 11.93 -2.58 8.13
N GLN A 114 11.61 -2.17 6.90
CA GLN A 114 11.41 -3.04 5.76
C GLN A 114 12.74 -3.66 5.30
N PRO A 115 12.88 -5.00 5.26
CA PRO A 115 14.01 -5.65 4.61
C PRO A 115 14.08 -5.27 3.13
N LYS A 116 15.30 -4.92 2.67
CA LYS A 116 15.55 -4.46 1.29
C LYS A 116 16.39 -5.47 0.50
N GLN A 117 16.22 -6.72 0.84
CA GLN A 117 16.87 -7.84 0.15
C GLN A 117 15.80 -8.67 -0.56
N TRP A 118 15.98 -8.86 -1.85
CA TRP A 118 15.10 -9.73 -2.63
C TRP A 118 15.26 -11.19 -2.24
N HIS A 119 14.14 -11.91 -2.17
CA HIS A 119 14.11 -13.33 -1.90
C HIS A 119 13.25 -14.03 -2.96
N PRO A 120 13.84 -14.90 -3.83
CA PRO A 120 13.15 -15.45 -5.00
C PRO A 120 11.95 -16.35 -4.65
N ASP A 121 11.93 -16.95 -3.46
CA ASP A 121 10.81 -17.80 -3.01
C ASP A 121 9.64 -16.99 -2.42
N TRP A 122 9.79 -15.67 -2.22
CA TRP A 122 8.80 -14.83 -1.56
C TRP A 122 8.07 -13.88 -2.49
N GLU A 123 8.77 -13.35 -3.50
CA GLU A 123 8.26 -12.32 -4.39
C GLU A 123 8.96 -12.35 -5.77
N TYR A 124 8.27 -11.86 -6.78
CA TYR A 124 8.86 -11.66 -8.10
C TYR A 124 9.87 -10.53 -8.08
N GLU A 125 10.90 -10.61 -8.91
CA GLU A 125 11.98 -9.62 -8.88
C GLU A 125 11.55 -8.25 -9.42
N ASP A 126 10.64 -8.22 -10.37
CA ASP A 126 10.03 -6.99 -10.91
C ASP A 126 9.16 -6.30 -9.85
N ASP A 127 8.32 -7.03 -9.11
CA ASP A 127 7.55 -6.50 -7.99
C ASP A 127 8.48 -5.95 -6.89
N PHE A 128 9.53 -6.70 -6.51
CA PHE A 128 10.53 -6.24 -5.55
C PHE A 128 11.18 -4.92 -6.01
N ALA A 129 11.63 -4.85 -7.27
CA ALA A 129 12.31 -3.67 -7.81
C ALA A 129 11.36 -2.44 -7.84
N TYR A 130 10.11 -2.65 -8.23
CA TYR A 130 9.07 -1.62 -8.22
C TYR A 130 8.83 -1.05 -6.82
N PHE A 131 8.56 -1.88 -5.83
CA PHE A 131 8.33 -1.40 -4.46
C PHE A 131 9.59 -0.77 -3.85
N LEU A 132 10.77 -1.34 -4.10
CA LEU A 132 12.03 -0.76 -3.64
C LEU A 132 12.29 0.61 -4.27
N PHE A 133 11.91 0.82 -5.54
CA PHE A 133 11.97 2.12 -6.19
C PHE A 133 11.06 3.13 -5.49
N LEU A 134 9.80 2.79 -5.25
CA LEU A 134 8.83 3.68 -4.59
C LEU A 134 9.27 4.04 -3.16
N HIS A 135 9.73 3.07 -2.37
CA HIS A 135 10.29 3.30 -1.04
C HIS A 135 11.48 4.27 -1.10
N THR A 136 12.45 3.99 -2.00
CA THR A 136 13.65 4.80 -2.12
C THR A 136 13.33 6.22 -2.56
N LEU A 137 12.45 6.38 -3.55
CA LEU A 137 12.08 7.69 -4.09
C LEU A 137 11.31 8.52 -3.06
N SER A 138 10.32 7.93 -2.38
CA SER A 138 9.44 8.66 -1.44
C SER A 138 10.15 9.08 -0.15
N VAL A 139 11.14 8.31 0.30
CA VAL A 139 11.83 8.57 1.59
C VAL A 139 13.11 9.38 1.41
N HIS A 140 13.85 9.16 0.31
CA HIS A 140 15.19 9.67 0.14
C HIS A 140 15.35 10.69 -1.00
N SER A 141 14.25 11.20 -1.58
CA SER A 141 14.27 12.11 -2.74
C SER A 141 15.16 13.35 -2.57
N ASN A 142 15.37 13.80 -1.34
CA ASN A 142 16.20 14.96 -1.02
C ASN A 142 17.69 14.66 -0.83
N GLU A 143 18.10 13.39 -0.90
CA GLU A 143 19.49 12.99 -0.71
C GLU A 143 20.29 13.09 -2.03
N THR A 144 21.48 13.66 -2.00
CA THR A 144 22.34 13.81 -3.20
C THR A 144 22.77 12.47 -3.82
N SER A 145 22.78 11.39 -3.00
CA SER A 145 23.17 10.04 -3.46
C SER A 145 22.01 9.23 -4.05
N VAL A 146 20.77 9.70 -3.91
CA VAL A 146 19.58 8.92 -4.27
C VAL A 146 19.50 8.60 -5.76
N SER A 147 19.89 9.53 -6.63
CA SER A 147 19.83 9.35 -8.09
C SER A 147 20.63 8.12 -8.56
N LYS A 148 21.81 7.87 -7.99
CA LYS A 148 22.62 6.69 -8.32
C LYS A 148 21.94 5.40 -7.86
N LYS A 149 21.33 5.42 -6.66
CA LYS A 149 20.61 4.28 -6.10
C LYS A 149 19.37 3.95 -6.93
N LEU A 150 18.58 4.96 -7.27
CA LEU A 150 17.38 4.80 -8.10
C LEU A 150 17.74 4.25 -9.48
N LYS A 151 18.82 4.75 -10.11
CA LYS A 151 19.30 4.20 -11.38
C LYS A 151 19.63 2.72 -11.28
N SER A 152 20.37 2.31 -10.24
CA SER A 152 20.71 0.90 -10.02
C SER A 152 19.45 0.03 -9.81
N ILE A 153 18.41 0.56 -9.16
CA ILE A 153 17.14 -0.14 -8.99
C ILE A 153 16.42 -0.27 -10.35
N MET A 154 16.42 0.79 -11.17
CA MET A 154 15.83 0.76 -12.51
C MET A 154 16.56 -0.21 -13.45
N ASP A 155 17.91 -0.24 -13.42
CA ASP A 155 18.70 -1.20 -14.21
C ASP A 155 18.35 -2.66 -13.83
N ARG A 156 18.11 -2.91 -12.54
CA ARG A 156 17.66 -4.21 -12.05
C ARG A 156 16.23 -4.53 -12.47
N PHE A 157 15.32 -3.54 -12.39
CA PHE A 157 13.93 -3.71 -12.80
C PHE A 157 13.85 -4.06 -14.29
N GLU A 158 14.56 -3.32 -15.14
CA GLU A 158 14.63 -3.59 -16.58
C GLU A 158 15.15 -5.00 -16.87
N ALA A 159 16.20 -5.42 -16.17
CA ALA A 159 16.76 -6.76 -16.33
C ALA A 159 15.75 -7.87 -15.94
N SER A 160 14.94 -7.66 -14.89
CA SER A 160 13.93 -8.63 -14.44
C SER A 160 12.76 -8.79 -15.42
N LEU A 161 12.53 -7.82 -16.30
CA LEU A 161 11.46 -7.87 -17.31
C LEU A 161 11.82 -8.75 -18.52
N GLU A 162 13.06 -9.18 -18.69
CA GLU A 162 13.52 -10.05 -19.79
C GLU A 162 13.10 -9.51 -21.19
N GLY A 163 13.09 -8.19 -21.35
CA GLY A 163 12.70 -7.51 -22.59
C GLY A 163 11.20 -7.33 -22.81
N GLN A 164 10.38 -7.68 -21.82
CA GLN A 164 8.94 -7.38 -21.85
C GLN A 164 8.69 -5.92 -21.47
N GLN A 165 7.57 -5.36 -21.94
CA GLN A 165 7.11 -4.06 -21.50
C GLN A 165 6.28 -4.21 -20.23
N ALA A 166 6.48 -3.29 -19.27
CA ALA A 166 5.70 -3.23 -18.04
C ALA A 166 5.31 -1.77 -17.73
N THR A 167 4.03 -1.52 -17.55
CA THR A 167 3.47 -0.20 -17.27
C THR A 167 4.07 0.40 -15.99
N ARG A 168 4.28 -0.41 -14.95
CA ARG A 168 4.93 0.02 -13.70
C ARG A 168 6.38 0.50 -13.92
N PHE A 169 7.12 -0.12 -14.84
CA PHE A 169 8.47 0.33 -15.21
C PHE A 169 8.43 1.70 -15.89
N GLN A 170 7.50 1.90 -16.83
CA GLN A 170 7.33 3.18 -17.54
C GLN A 170 6.96 4.31 -16.56
N ILE A 171 6.08 4.02 -15.58
CA ILE A 171 5.74 4.96 -14.50
C ILE A 171 6.99 5.34 -13.69
N CYS A 172 7.79 4.35 -13.26
CA CYS A 172 9.02 4.61 -12.52
C CYS A 172 10.02 5.45 -13.33
N GLN A 173 10.15 5.20 -14.63
CA GLN A 173 11.00 5.98 -15.53
C GLN A 173 10.50 7.42 -15.61
N SER A 174 9.21 7.64 -15.84
CA SER A 174 8.62 8.98 -15.92
C SER A 174 8.75 9.77 -14.61
N LEU A 175 8.60 9.11 -13.46
CA LEU A 175 8.84 9.72 -12.15
C LEU A 175 10.31 10.12 -11.96
N LEU A 176 11.24 9.28 -12.40
CA LEU A 176 12.67 9.55 -12.31
C LEU A 176 13.08 10.74 -13.18
N ASP A 177 12.54 10.81 -14.40
CA ASP A 177 12.82 11.86 -15.39
C ASP A 177 11.96 13.11 -15.16
N LYS A 178 10.97 13.06 -14.24
CA LYS A 178 9.94 14.09 -14.02
C LYS A 178 9.16 14.41 -15.30
N ASP A 179 8.93 13.41 -16.14
CA ASP A 179 8.13 13.51 -17.35
C ASP A 179 6.65 13.40 -16.99
N VAL A 180 5.97 14.56 -16.89
CA VAL A 180 4.55 14.64 -16.52
C VAL A 180 3.68 13.93 -17.55
N ALA A 181 3.91 14.14 -18.85
CA ALA A 181 3.10 13.56 -19.91
C ALA A 181 3.26 12.04 -19.95
N GLY A 182 4.48 11.52 -19.91
CA GLY A 182 4.75 10.08 -19.88
C GLY A 182 4.20 9.42 -18.60
N PHE A 183 4.20 10.13 -17.46
CA PHE A 183 3.60 9.67 -16.23
C PHE A 183 2.07 9.55 -16.36
N GLN A 184 1.40 10.58 -16.90
CA GLN A 184 -0.05 10.59 -17.10
C GLN A 184 -0.49 9.46 -18.03
N ASP A 185 0.16 9.31 -19.18
CA ASP A 185 -0.13 8.25 -20.16
C ASP A 185 0.03 6.84 -19.52
N SER A 186 1.13 6.63 -18.80
CA SER A 186 1.41 5.34 -18.16
C SER A 186 0.45 5.07 -16.99
N LEU A 187 0.03 6.10 -16.24
CA LEU A 187 -0.94 5.93 -15.15
C LEU A 187 -2.34 5.62 -15.69
N HIS A 188 -2.77 6.25 -16.80
CA HIS A 188 -4.01 5.87 -17.48
C HIS A 188 -3.96 4.39 -17.91
N GLN A 189 -2.86 3.97 -18.55
CA GLN A 189 -2.69 2.57 -18.94
C GLN A 189 -2.77 1.63 -17.74
N LEU A 190 -2.14 1.96 -16.60
CA LEU A 190 -2.21 1.15 -15.39
C LEU A 190 -3.65 1.02 -14.86
N MET A 191 -4.41 2.12 -14.88
CA MET A 191 -5.81 2.10 -14.43
C MET A 191 -6.68 1.22 -15.37
N ASP A 192 -6.48 1.31 -16.68
CA ASP A 192 -7.19 0.47 -17.66
C ASP A 192 -6.86 -1.02 -17.45
N GLU A 193 -5.60 -1.37 -17.23
CA GLU A 193 -5.18 -2.74 -16.92
C GLU A 193 -5.83 -3.27 -15.63
N LEU A 194 -5.92 -2.44 -14.59
CA LEU A 194 -6.56 -2.78 -13.32
C LEU A 194 -8.08 -2.97 -13.50
N GLU A 195 -8.75 -2.09 -14.24
CA GLU A 195 -10.18 -2.23 -14.54
C GLU A 195 -10.46 -3.53 -15.30
N GLN A 196 -9.71 -3.81 -16.34
CA GLN A 196 -9.86 -5.07 -17.12
C GLN A 196 -9.63 -6.30 -16.24
N LYS A 197 -8.61 -6.28 -15.38
CA LYS A 197 -8.33 -7.35 -14.42
C LYS A 197 -9.48 -7.51 -13.42
N ASN A 198 -10.01 -6.40 -12.90
CA ASN A 198 -11.14 -6.40 -11.99
C ASN A 198 -12.39 -6.99 -12.63
N GLU A 199 -12.76 -6.58 -13.85
CA GLU A 199 -13.91 -7.11 -14.57
C GLU A 199 -13.76 -8.61 -14.84
N THR A 200 -12.57 -9.05 -15.28
CA THR A 200 -12.27 -10.47 -15.50
C THR A 200 -12.42 -11.27 -14.20
N ARG A 201 -12.01 -10.70 -13.07
CA ARG A 201 -12.11 -11.37 -11.78
C ARG A 201 -13.56 -11.37 -11.25
N LYS A 202 -14.29 -10.26 -11.36
CA LYS A 202 -15.72 -10.18 -11.01
C LYS A 202 -16.56 -11.21 -11.75
N ALA A 203 -16.29 -11.42 -13.03
CA ALA A 203 -17.00 -12.41 -13.87
C ALA A 203 -16.83 -13.86 -13.39
N ARG A 204 -15.83 -14.16 -12.58
CA ARG A 204 -15.59 -15.51 -12.00
C ARG A 204 -16.36 -15.74 -10.71
N PHE A 205 -16.88 -14.69 -10.08
CA PHE A 205 -17.64 -14.82 -8.84
C PHE A 205 -19.12 -15.05 -9.15
N LEU A 206 -19.62 -16.23 -8.82
CA LEU A 206 -21.02 -16.57 -8.99
C LEU A 206 -21.91 -15.92 -7.93
N GLU A 207 -21.37 -15.79 -6.70
CA GLU A 207 -22.03 -15.14 -5.57
C GLU A 207 -20.98 -14.31 -4.77
N PRO A 208 -21.41 -13.22 -4.11
CA PRO A 208 -20.55 -12.47 -3.21
C PRO A 208 -20.10 -13.33 -2.02
N ASP A 209 -18.80 -13.45 -1.79
CA ASP A 209 -18.20 -14.19 -0.69
C ASP A 209 -17.53 -13.19 0.29
N PRO A 210 -17.77 -13.30 1.62
CA PRO A 210 -17.09 -12.48 2.62
C PRO A 210 -15.56 -12.52 2.56
N SER A 211 -14.96 -13.62 2.09
CA SER A 211 -13.51 -13.70 1.88
C SER A 211 -12.98 -12.75 0.78
N GLN A 212 -13.87 -12.13 0.02
CA GLN A 212 -13.55 -11.27 -1.11
C GLN A 212 -13.80 -9.78 -0.84
N LEU A 213 -14.12 -9.40 0.40
CA LEU A 213 -14.46 -8.00 0.76
C LEU A 213 -13.36 -7.02 0.34
N VAL A 214 -12.10 -7.38 0.59
CA VAL A 214 -10.93 -6.57 0.19
C VAL A 214 -10.86 -6.40 -1.33
N PHE A 215 -11.09 -7.46 -2.10
CA PHE A 215 -11.10 -7.38 -3.56
C PHE A 215 -12.20 -6.44 -4.06
N TRP A 216 -13.40 -6.54 -3.51
CA TRP A 216 -14.52 -5.69 -3.95
C TRP A 216 -14.23 -4.21 -3.70
N THR A 217 -13.67 -3.85 -2.55
CA THR A 217 -13.31 -2.45 -2.27
C THR A 217 -12.22 -1.94 -3.20
N ARG A 218 -11.15 -2.71 -3.41
CA ARG A 218 -10.04 -2.38 -4.33
C ARG A 218 -10.49 -2.25 -5.78
N SER A 219 -11.61 -2.87 -6.15
CA SER A 219 -12.16 -2.74 -7.50
C SER A 219 -12.83 -1.38 -7.77
N PHE A 220 -13.03 -0.55 -6.75
CA PHE A 220 -13.59 0.80 -6.87
C PHE A 220 -12.54 1.90 -6.73
N VAL A 221 -11.50 1.67 -5.94
CA VAL A 221 -10.45 2.67 -5.67
C VAL A 221 -9.09 1.98 -5.72
N SER A 222 -8.18 2.52 -6.52
CA SER A 222 -6.80 2.07 -6.61
C SER A 222 -5.92 2.85 -5.63
N ILE A 223 -5.51 2.21 -4.54
CA ILE A 223 -4.53 2.80 -3.61
C ILE A 223 -3.16 2.96 -4.29
N GLU A 224 -2.80 2.03 -5.18
CA GLU A 224 -1.57 2.15 -5.97
C GLU A 224 -1.59 3.42 -6.83
N GLY A 225 -2.67 3.68 -7.57
CA GLY A 225 -2.81 4.89 -8.38
C GLY A 225 -2.75 6.17 -7.54
N LEU A 226 -3.46 6.19 -6.40
CA LEU A 226 -3.42 7.32 -5.47
C LEU A 226 -2.02 7.55 -4.87
N ALA A 227 -1.29 6.48 -4.55
CA ALA A 227 0.07 6.58 -4.03
C ALA A 227 1.04 7.12 -5.09
N LEU A 228 0.90 6.69 -6.35
CA LEU A 228 1.70 7.22 -7.47
C LEU A 228 1.44 8.71 -7.69
N LEU A 229 0.18 9.15 -7.62
CA LEU A 229 -0.17 10.57 -7.65
C LEU A 229 0.44 11.34 -6.46
N LYS A 230 0.46 10.73 -5.28
CA LYS A 230 1.13 11.33 -4.11
C LYS A 230 2.64 11.44 -4.29
N VAL A 231 3.28 10.43 -4.88
CA VAL A 231 4.71 10.49 -5.20
C VAL A 231 5.01 11.58 -6.22
N SER A 232 4.18 11.73 -7.27
CA SER A 232 4.33 12.82 -8.25
C SER A 232 4.23 14.20 -7.60
N GLU A 233 3.29 14.41 -6.66
CA GLU A 233 3.21 15.64 -5.86
C GLU A 233 4.50 15.91 -5.05
N LEU A 234 5.04 14.87 -4.38
CA LEU A 234 6.29 15.00 -3.61
C LEU A 234 7.49 15.39 -4.48
N LEU A 235 7.45 15.04 -5.77
CA LEU A 235 8.46 15.43 -6.76
C LEU A 235 8.22 16.81 -7.38
N GLY A 236 7.10 17.47 -7.05
CA GLY A 236 6.69 18.75 -7.62
C GLY A 236 6.20 18.65 -9.07
N MET A 237 5.70 17.48 -9.47
CA MET A 237 5.05 17.28 -10.77
C MET A 237 3.60 17.73 -10.67
N ASP A 238 3.17 18.57 -11.59
CA ASP A 238 1.79 19.07 -11.65
C ASP A 238 0.95 18.15 -12.55
N VAL A 239 0.20 17.26 -11.91
CA VAL A 239 -0.64 16.25 -12.56
C VAL A 239 -2.09 16.61 -12.36
N GLU A 240 -2.70 17.21 -13.37
CA GLU A 240 -4.08 17.74 -13.32
C GLU A 240 -5.15 16.74 -13.79
N ASP A 241 -4.78 15.65 -14.49
CA ASP A 241 -5.73 14.71 -15.06
C ASP A 241 -6.56 13.98 -14.00
N GLU A 242 -7.78 13.62 -14.40
CA GLU A 242 -8.63 12.70 -13.67
C GLU A 242 -8.36 11.26 -14.14
N PHE A 243 -8.16 10.36 -13.19
CA PHE A 243 -7.88 8.94 -13.46
C PHE A 243 -9.01 8.08 -12.94
N SER A 244 -9.37 7.06 -13.71
CA SER A 244 -10.28 6.04 -13.22
C SER A 244 -9.72 5.39 -11.96
N LEU A 245 -10.56 4.91 -11.08
CA LEU A 245 -10.19 4.33 -9.78
C LEU A 245 -9.43 5.26 -8.81
N CYS A 246 -9.17 6.52 -9.18
CA CYS A 246 -8.48 7.52 -8.33
C CYS A 246 -9.36 8.76 -8.10
N PRO A 247 -10.47 8.65 -7.35
CA PRO A 247 -11.42 9.73 -7.20
C PRO A 247 -10.76 11.00 -6.61
N PRO A 248 -11.08 12.21 -7.12
CA PRO A 248 -10.48 13.45 -6.64
C PRO A 248 -10.64 13.67 -5.13
N SER A 249 -11.74 13.21 -4.53
CA SER A 249 -11.98 13.28 -3.08
C SER A 249 -10.93 12.53 -2.26
N ALA A 250 -10.33 11.46 -2.79
CA ALA A 250 -9.25 10.71 -2.13
C ALA A 250 -7.90 11.45 -2.15
N ARG A 251 -7.73 12.45 -3.03
CA ARG A 251 -6.52 13.29 -3.14
C ARG A 251 -6.56 14.48 -2.17
N LEU A 252 -7.76 14.86 -1.69
CA LEU A 252 -7.94 15.96 -0.75
C LEU A 252 -7.58 15.52 0.66
N ILE A 253 -6.38 15.83 1.10
CA ILE A 253 -5.92 15.46 2.43
C ILE A 253 -6.20 16.58 3.41
N GLU A 254 -7.11 16.34 4.35
CA GLU A 254 -7.25 17.19 5.53
C GLU A 254 -6.02 17.02 6.43
N THR A 255 -5.18 18.03 6.52
CA THR A 255 -4.03 18.06 7.43
C THR A 255 -4.49 18.53 8.80
N GLY A 256 -4.08 17.86 9.89
CA GLY A 256 -4.18 18.43 11.23
C GLY A 256 -4.71 17.56 12.37
N ARG A 257 -5.27 16.37 12.12
CA ARG A 257 -5.63 15.47 13.23
C ARG A 257 -4.42 14.61 13.61
N PRO A 258 -4.02 14.59 14.89
CA PRO A 258 -3.03 13.63 15.37
C PRO A 258 -3.60 12.22 15.24
N PHE A 259 -2.79 11.28 14.74
CA PHE A 259 -3.17 9.88 14.67
C PHE A 259 -2.75 9.17 15.95
N VAL A 260 -3.64 8.32 16.46
CA VAL A 260 -3.34 7.43 17.57
C VAL A 260 -2.92 6.09 16.99
N ASP A 261 -1.71 5.65 17.34
CA ASP A 261 -1.27 4.31 17.02
C ASP A 261 -2.01 3.32 17.93
N ILE A 262 -2.95 2.59 17.34
CA ILE A 262 -3.79 1.62 18.05
C ILE A 262 -3.02 0.36 18.47
N PHE A 263 -1.78 0.18 17.99
CA PHE A 263 -0.93 -0.96 18.32
C PHE A 263 0.04 -0.66 19.48
N VAL A 264 0.18 0.60 19.92
CA VAL A 264 1.03 0.95 21.07
C VAL A 264 0.52 0.33 22.37
N GLU A 265 -0.80 0.21 22.54
CA GLU A 265 -1.37 -0.47 23.72
C GLU A 265 -1.08 -1.97 23.71
N LEU A 266 -0.89 -2.58 22.55
CA LEU A 266 -0.48 -3.98 22.42
C LEU A 266 1.00 -4.18 22.79
N ASP A 267 1.87 -3.20 22.56
CA ASP A 267 3.27 -3.24 23.02
C ASP A 267 3.35 -3.31 24.55
N ALA A 268 2.51 -2.56 25.27
CA ALA A 268 2.49 -2.52 26.72
C ALA A 268 1.96 -3.84 27.38
N VAL A 269 1.30 -4.69 26.63
CA VAL A 269 0.81 -5.99 27.08
C VAL A 269 1.82 -7.11 26.81
N LEU A 270 2.75 -6.89 25.87
CA LEU A 270 3.74 -7.87 25.41
C LEU A 270 5.11 -7.77 26.13
N ASP A 271 5.36 -6.67 26.87
CA ASP A 271 6.50 -6.43 27.74
C ASP A 271 6.19 -6.91 29.19
#